data_3738ed945611b4a777b2f00f147808bb
#
_entry.id   3738ed945611b4a777b2f00f147808bb
#
_cell.length_a   1.000
_cell.length_b   1.000
_cell.length_c   1.000
_cell.angle_alpha   90.00
_cell.angle_beta   90.00
_cell.angle_gamma   90.00
#
_symmetry.space_group_name_H-M   'P 1'
#
loop_
_entity.id
_entity.type
_entity.pdbx_description
1 polymer ?
#
loop_
_entity_poly.entity_id
_entity_poly.type
_entity_poly.pdbx_seq_one_letter_code
_entity_poly.pdbx_strand_id
1 'polypeptide(L)'
;MRSTLFASLCLLLMTGLAVAEVSADWPSWRGPRDAGSTESGSYPVEFNESTTLWKAELPGKGCSTPIVLDQVVYLTAPVDGTDAAMAFDFSGKQLWSTTFGPQNAGKHRNASGCNASPVTDGDGVFVYFKSGTLAALERDGTIRWKTDLVERYGEDKRFWDHGTSPVLTEKHVIMARMHSGDSWLAAFDKQSGEVVWKVARNFSTPLENDQCYTTPLIIQHDGREAVLVWGAQHVTVHDAADGSVMWSCGNFNPDSNQMWPAIATPVIVDDVAVICFGRNDRRQPRLHGIRLDGRGDVTDSNHIWRRDDIGAFVPTPAAYGGRIYLVRDRGEVECIDPATGKTVFSDAFPKNRAAFYASPVVAGGTLYAPREDGVVFVADVANDRFKLLAENDLGEQVIGSPVPVANRLFIRGEKHLFCLGQTPSGD
;
A
#
# COMPACT_ATOMS: atom_id res chain seq x y z
N MET A 1 -72.00 -14.29 -25.83
CA MET A 1 -70.97 -13.33 -26.13
C MET A 1 -70.38 -12.87 -24.80
N ARG A 2 -69.21 -13.36 -24.41
CA ARG A 2 -68.45 -12.92 -23.20
C ARG A 2 -67.14 -12.36 -23.69
N SER A 3 -66.98 -11.04 -23.56
CA SER A 3 -65.75 -10.31 -23.89
C SER A 3 -64.73 -10.43 -22.71
N THR A 4 -63.57 -11.00 -22.94
CA THR A 4 -62.44 -11.05 -22.04
C THR A 4 -61.50 -9.87 -22.36
N LEU A 5 -61.42 -8.92 -21.45
CA LEU A 5 -60.40 -7.87 -21.48
C LEU A 5 -59.06 -8.44 -20.99
N PHE A 6 -58.03 -8.37 -21.82
CA PHE A 6 -56.62 -8.57 -21.42
C PHE A 6 -56.08 -7.24 -20.95
N ALA A 7 -55.74 -7.14 -19.67
CA ALA A 7 -54.97 -6.03 -19.12
C ALA A 7 -53.47 -6.37 -19.27
N SER A 8 -52.76 -5.64 -20.13
CA SER A 8 -51.30 -5.69 -20.24
C SER A 8 -50.68 -4.89 -19.09
N LEU A 9 -50.01 -5.58 -18.19
CA LEU A 9 -49.22 -4.98 -17.12
C LEU A 9 -47.81 -4.68 -17.65
N CYS A 10 -47.52 -3.40 -17.99
CA CYS A 10 -46.18 -2.93 -18.29
C CYS A 10 -45.37 -2.84 -16.99
N LEU A 11 -44.44 -3.77 -16.78
CA LEU A 11 -43.44 -3.72 -15.72
C LEU A 11 -42.34 -2.76 -16.16
N LEU A 12 -42.34 -1.52 -15.63
CA LEU A 12 -41.21 -0.59 -15.75
C LEU A 12 -40.08 -1.12 -14.86
N LEU A 13 -39.05 -1.71 -15.46
CA LEU A 13 -37.74 -1.93 -14.81
C LEU A 13 -37.06 -0.58 -14.64
N MET A 14 -37.14 0.00 -13.45
CA MET A 14 -36.23 1.07 -13.03
C MET A 14 -34.87 0.46 -12.78
N THR A 15 -33.97 0.56 -13.75
CA THR A 15 -32.51 0.36 -13.51
C THR A 15 -31.99 1.57 -12.74
N GLY A 16 -32.01 1.48 -11.43
CA GLY A 16 -31.32 2.43 -10.59
C GLY A 16 -29.81 2.36 -10.92
N LEU A 17 -29.24 3.43 -11.45
CA LEU A 17 -27.81 3.62 -11.49
C LEU A 17 -27.36 3.67 -10.01
N ALA A 18 -26.70 2.61 -9.54
CA ALA A 18 -26.03 2.64 -8.25
C ALA A 18 -24.89 3.67 -8.37
N VAL A 19 -25.07 4.82 -7.75
CA VAL A 19 -23.98 5.77 -7.54
C VAL A 19 -23.01 5.08 -6.58
N ALA A 20 -21.78 4.84 -7.03
CA ALA A 20 -20.76 4.25 -6.17
C ALA A 20 -20.55 5.16 -4.94
N GLU A 21 -20.70 4.60 -3.76
CA GLU A 21 -20.56 5.32 -2.50
C GLU A 21 -19.11 5.77 -2.33
N VAL A 22 -18.90 7.02 -1.90
CA VAL A 22 -17.55 7.54 -1.62
C VAL A 22 -16.96 6.76 -0.47
N SER A 23 -15.76 6.21 -0.64
CA SER A 23 -15.08 5.47 0.43
C SER A 23 -14.95 6.35 1.68
N ALA A 24 -15.54 5.90 2.78
CA ALA A 24 -15.47 6.57 4.08
C ALA A 24 -14.19 6.24 4.84
N ASP A 25 -13.48 5.15 4.46
CA ASP A 25 -12.37 4.58 5.18
C ASP A 25 -11.19 4.20 4.28
N TRP A 26 -9.99 4.20 4.88
CA TRP A 26 -8.73 3.78 4.29
C TRP A 26 -7.91 3.02 5.35
N PRO A 27 -8.29 1.78 5.69
CA PRO A 27 -7.85 1.12 6.92
C PRO A 27 -6.43 0.52 6.87
N SER A 28 -5.82 0.46 5.69
CA SER A 28 -4.48 -0.09 5.45
C SER A 28 -3.66 0.81 4.54
N TRP A 29 -2.36 0.54 4.40
CA TRP A 29 -1.44 1.32 3.57
C TRP A 29 -1.95 1.59 2.14
N ARG A 30 -2.57 0.61 1.49
CA ARG A 30 -3.08 0.75 0.11
C ARG A 30 -4.61 0.82 0.03
N GLY A 31 -5.26 1.10 1.17
CA GLY A 31 -6.72 1.23 1.25
C GLY A 31 -7.45 -0.11 1.39
N PRO A 32 -8.78 -0.09 1.36
CA PRO A 32 -9.60 -1.24 1.75
C PRO A 32 -9.45 -2.47 0.84
N ARG A 33 -8.89 -2.32 -0.36
CA ARG A 33 -8.66 -3.40 -1.33
C ARG A 33 -7.19 -3.59 -1.67
N ASP A 34 -6.28 -2.98 -0.93
CA ASP A 34 -4.84 -2.93 -1.19
C ASP A 34 -4.46 -2.49 -2.62
N ALA A 35 -5.39 -1.82 -3.30
CA ALA A 35 -5.27 -1.40 -4.70
C ALA A 35 -4.61 -0.03 -4.90
N GLY A 36 -4.50 0.77 -3.84
CA GLY A 36 -4.09 2.18 -3.95
C GLY A 36 -5.07 3.02 -4.73
N SER A 37 -6.37 2.73 -4.61
CA SER A 37 -7.40 3.46 -5.35
C SER A 37 -8.74 3.49 -4.63
N THR A 38 -9.57 4.47 -5.02
CA THR A 38 -11.01 4.53 -4.75
C THR A 38 -11.77 4.85 -6.02
N GLU A 39 -12.90 4.17 -6.22
CA GLU A 39 -13.68 4.27 -7.46
C GLU A 39 -14.45 5.60 -7.57
N SER A 40 -14.76 6.25 -6.46
CA SER A 40 -15.62 7.41 -6.41
C SER A 40 -15.06 8.51 -5.49
N GLY A 41 -15.67 9.68 -5.57
CA GLY A 41 -15.31 10.85 -4.80
C GLY A 41 -14.78 11.98 -5.68
N SER A 42 -14.75 13.18 -5.12
CA SER A 42 -14.18 14.38 -5.74
C SER A 42 -13.06 14.90 -4.85
N TYR A 43 -11.85 14.91 -5.37
CA TYR A 43 -10.65 15.26 -4.62
C TYR A 43 -9.98 16.47 -5.28
N PRO A 44 -9.26 17.32 -4.51
CA PRO A 44 -8.68 18.55 -5.04
C PRO A 44 -7.61 18.26 -6.09
N VAL A 45 -7.64 19.03 -7.18
CA VAL A 45 -6.62 19.03 -8.23
C VAL A 45 -5.51 20.02 -7.89
N GLU A 46 -5.87 21.22 -7.44
CA GLU A 46 -4.94 22.25 -7.00
C GLU A 46 -4.89 22.33 -5.48
N PHE A 47 -3.68 22.48 -4.92
CA PHE A 47 -3.42 22.61 -3.50
C PHE A 47 -3.04 24.04 -3.18
N ASN A 48 -3.93 24.74 -2.50
CA ASN A 48 -3.78 26.14 -2.14
C ASN A 48 -4.51 26.43 -0.82
N GLU A 49 -4.56 27.69 -0.38
CA GLU A 49 -5.23 28.06 0.87
C GLU A 49 -6.72 27.69 0.87
N SER A 50 -7.42 27.77 -0.28
CA SER A 50 -8.86 27.46 -0.35
C SER A 50 -9.16 25.96 -0.34
N THR A 51 -8.20 25.12 -0.70
CA THR A 51 -8.32 23.64 -0.70
C THR A 51 -7.61 23.01 0.50
N THR A 52 -6.83 23.73 1.27
CA THR A 52 -6.23 23.27 2.52
C THR A 52 -7.22 23.42 3.67
N LEU A 53 -7.88 22.32 4.03
CA LEU A 53 -8.83 22.33 5.15
C LEU A 53 -8.11 22.53 6.48
N TRP A 54 -6.98 21.88 6.67
CA TRP A 54 -6.08 22.05 7.80
C TRP A 54 -4.71 21.43 7.54
N LYS A 55 -3.75 21.81 8.40
CA LYS A 55 -2.39 21.33 8.43
C LYS A 55 -1.98 21.13 9.88
N ALA A 56 -1.67 19.89 10.28
CA ALA A 56 -1.24 19.55 11.64
C ALA A 56 0.28 19.30 11.67
N GLU A 57 0.97 19.92 12.62
CA GLU A 57 2.40 19.71 12.83
C GLU A 57 2.67 18.30 13.40
N LEU A 58 3.71 17.64 12.90
CA LEU A 58 4.17 16.33 13.36
C LEU A 58 5.46 16.48 14.16
N PRO A 59 5.62 15.72 15.26
CA PRO A 59 6.74 15.89 16.19
C PRO A 59 8.08 15.41 15.63
N GLY A 60 8.07 14.63 14.54
CA GLY A 60 9.28 14.13 13.93
C GLY A 60 9.07 13.44 12.61
N LYS A 61 10.18 13.21 11.91
CA LYS A 61 10.16 12.58 10.59
C LYS A 61 9.66 11.15 10.66
N GLY A 62 8.62 10.87 9.90
CA GLY A 62 8.15 9.52 9.62
C GLY A 62 7.79 9.37 8.15
N CYS A 63 7.71 8.12 7.68
CA CYS A 63 7.39 7.81 6.28
C CYS A 63 6.12 6.95 6.13
N SER A 64 5.46 6.61 7.25
CA SER A 64 4.21 5.86 7.20
C SER A 64 3.13 6.62 6.44
N THR A 65 2.39 5.91 5.58
CA THR A 65 1.15 6.43 5.03
C THR A 65 0.11 6.50 6.14
N PRO A 66 -0.65 7.59 6.28
CA PRO A 66 -1.78 7.63 7.20
C PRO A 66 -2.82 6.58 6.83
N ILE A 67 -3.55 6.08 7.81
CA ILE A 67 -4.77 5.29 7.60
C ILE A 67 -5.96 6.04 8.20
N VAL A 68 -7.15 5.74 7.71
CA VAL A 68 -8.38 6.41 8.16
C VAL A 68 -9.46 5.38 8.43
N LEU A 69 -10.09 5.48 9.59
CA LEU A 69 -11.28 4.73 9.94
C LEU A 69 -12.22 5.59 10.79
N ASP A 70 -13.51 5.58 10.48
CA ASP A 70 -14.54 6.32 11.24
C ASP A 70 -14.16 7.78 11.51
N GLN A 71 -13.63 8.48 10.50
CA GLN A 71 -13.18 9.88 10.60
C GLN A 71 -12.03 10.12 11.59
N VAL A 72 -11.26 9.09 11.91
CA VAL A 72 -10.00 9.20 12.67
C VAL A 72 -8.83 8.82 11.78
N VAL A 73 -7.82 9.68 11.76
CA VAL A 73 -6.57 9.50 11.00
C VAL A 73 -5.49 8.98 11.94
N TYR A 74 -4.91 7.83 11.63
CA TYR A 74 -3.82 7.23 12.40
C TYR A 74 -2.52 7.23 11.61
N LEU A 75 -1.41 7.52 12.27
CA LEU A 75 -0.06 7.44 11.69
C LEU A 75 0.98 7.14 12.78
N THR A 76 2.20 6.84 12.35
CA THR A 76 3.36 6.68 13.25
C THR A 76 4.37 7.79 13.02
N ALA A 77 4.92 8.35 14.09
CA ALA A 77 5.99 9.35 14.06
C ALA A 77 6.85 9.23 15.32
N PRO A 78 8.14 9.58 15.29
CA PRO A 78 8.92 9.65 16.52
C PRO A 78 8.53 10.89 17.33
N VAL A 79 8.46 10.74 18.65
CA VAL A 79 8.26 11.81 19.63
C VAL A 79 9.47 11.80 20.55
N ASP A 80 10.26 12.88 20.55
CA ASP A 80 11.45 13.02 21.41
C ASP A 80 12.39 11.79 21.38
N GLY A 81 12.65 11.27 20.18
CA GLY A 81 13.51 10.10 19.99
C GLY A 81 12.86 8.76 20.37
N THR A 82 11.57 8.73 20.56
CA THR A 82 10.78 7.53 20.94
C THR A 82 9.81 7.20 19.82
N ASP A 83 9.67 5.91 19.47
CA ASP A 83 8.65 5.45 18.54
C ASP A 83 7.24 5.73 19.09
N ALA A 84 6.37 6.32 18.27
CA ALA A 84 5.01 6.64 18.68
C ALA A 84 3.97 6.42 17.58
N ALA A 85 2.75 6.08 18.01
CA ALA A 85 1.55 6.12 17.19
C ALA A 85 0.69 7.32 17.61
N MET A 86 -0.03 7.91 16.67
CA MET A 86 -0.83 9.11 16.87
C MET A 86 -2.16 9.00 16.16
N ALA A 87 -3.17 9.67 16.72
CA ALA A 87 -4.47 9.82 16.08
C ALA A 87 -4.90 11.28 16.02
N PHE A 88 -5.56 11.65 14.91
CA PHE A 88 -6.13 12.96 14.67
C PHE A 88 -7.60 12.80 14.24
N ASP A 89 -8.46 13.70 14.66
CA ASP A 89 -9.82 13.78 14.10
C ASP A 89 -9.83 14.51 12.74
N PHE A 90 -10.96 14.52 12.09
CA PHE A 90 -11.13 15.19 10.78
C PHE A 90 -11.06 16.73 10.86
N SER A 91 -10.97 17.33 12.04
CA SER A 91 -10.67 18.76 12.21
C SER A 91 -9.17 19.06 12.29
N GLY A 92 -8.32 18.00 12.34
CA GLY A 92 -6.87 18.11 12.51
C GLY A 92 -6.42 18.18 13.97
N LYS A 93 -7.35 18.02 14.91
CA LYS A 93 -7.02 17.99 16.35
C LYS A 93 -6.42 16.62 16.69
N GLN A 94 -5.25 16.61 17.33
CA GLN A 94 -4.67 15.39 17.87
C GLN A 94 -5.54 14.86 19.02
N LEU A 95 -5.97 13.61 18.89
CA LEU A 95 -6.77 12.90 19.90
C LEU A 95 -5.87 12.27 20.97
N TRP A 96 -4.82 11.59 20.53
CA TRP A 96 -3.83 10.96 21.40
C TRP A 96 -2.48 10.76 20.70
N SER A 97 -1.45 10.52 21.51
CA SER A 97 -0.12 10.07 21.10
C SER A 97 0.40 9.08 22.12
N THR A 98 0.73 7.87 21.67
CA THR A 98 1.20 6.78 22.53
C THR A 98 2.61 6.38 22.14
N THR A 99 3.53 6.41 23.08
CA THR A 99 4.95 6.08 22.91
C THR A 99 5.24 4.63 23.32
N PHE A 100 6.26 4.01 22.68
CA PHE A 100 6.57 2.59 22.89
C PHE A 100 7.96 2.33 23.48
N GLY A 101 8.98 3.02 23.02
CA GLY A 101 10.36 2.87 23.44
C GLY A 101 11.30 3.63 22.51
N PRO A 102 12.62 3.63 22.77
CA PRO A 102 13.59 4.34 21.96
C PRO A 102 13.50 3.96 20.47
N GLN A 103 13.46 4.96 19.59
CA GLN A 103 13.44 4.72 18.17
C GLN A 103 14.78 4.16 17.66
N ASN A 104 14.70 3.32 16.62
CA ASN A 104 15.82 2.99 15.78
C ASN A 104 15.75 3.87 14.52
N ALA A 105 16.51 4.95 14.46
CA ALA A 105 16.43 5.95 13.40
C ALA A 105 16.70 5.37 12.00
N GLY A 106 16.15 6.01 10.95
CA GLY A 106 16.39 5.63 9.56
C GLY A 106 17.86 5.79 9.15
N LYS A 107 18.35 4.89 8.31
CA LYS A 107 19.70 4.95 7.69
C LYS A 107 19.67 5.79 6.40
N HIS A 108 18.66 5.59 5.57
CA HIS A 108 18.50 6.32 4.33
C HIS A 108 17.88 7.70 4.57
N ARG A 109 18.29 8.72 3.77
CA ARG A 109 17.76 10.10 3.89
C ARG A 109 16.22 10.19 3.75
N ASN A 110 15.59 9.24 3.04
CA ASN A 110 14.16 9.16 2.81
C ASN A 110 13.47 8.17 3.75
N ALA A 111 14.11 7.77 4.84
CA ALA A 111 13.57 6.80 5.77
C ALA A 111 13.56 7.34 7.21
N SER A 112 12.85 6.64 8.07
CA SER A 112 12.78 6.88 9.51
C SER A 112 12.66 5.55 10.27
N GLY A 113 12.57 5.59 11.59
CA GLY A 113 12.16 4.45 12.41
C GLY A 113 10.69 4.07 12.23
N CYS A 114 9.89 5.02 11.71
CA CYS A 114 8.43 4.93 11.54
C CYS A 114 8.07 4.87 10.03
N ASN A 115 8.58 3.87 9.30
CA ASN A 115 8.27 3.69 7.88
C ASN A 115 7.02 2.85 7.67
N ALA A 116 6.83 1.80 8.47
CA ALA A 116 5.65 0.94 8.38
C ALA A 116 4.37 1.75 8.67
N SER A 117 3.37 1.56 7.82
CA SER A 117 2.06 2.17 8.01
C SER A 117 1.25 1.39 9.05
N PRO A 118 0.44 2.05 9.86
CA PRO A 118 -0.55 1.38 10.71
C PRO A 118 -1.54 0.57 9.86
N VAL A 119 -2.26 -0.34 10.51
CA VAL A 119 -3.42 -1.02 9.95
C VAL A 119 -4.50 -1.13 11.02
N THR A 120 -5.77 -1.09 10.62
CA THR A 120 -6.92 -1.22 11.53
C THR A 120 -8.06 -1.98 10.87
N ASP A 121 -8.86 -2.67 11.68
CA ASP A 121 -10.11 -3.33 11.27
C ASP A 121 -11.32 -2.84 12.08
N GLY A 122 -11.11 -1.78 12.86
CA GLY A 122 -12.13 -1.21 13.75
C GLY A 122 -12.11 -1.76 15.17
N ASP A 123 -11.51 -2.91 15.40
CA ASP A 123 -11.35 -3.50 16.74
C ASP A 123 -10.06 -3.02 17.45
N GLY A 124 -9.04 -2.65 16.66
CA GLY A 124 -7.78 -2.12 17.17
C GLY A 124 -6.95 -1.44 16.09
N VAL A 125 -5.89 -0.76 16.51
CA VAL A 125 -4.87 -0.17 15.64
C VAL A 125 -3.56 -0.92 15.85
N PHE A 126 -2.99 -1.46 14.78
CA PHE A 126 -1.77 -2.26 14.84
C PHE A 126 -0.64 -1.51 14.17
N VAL A 127 0.51 -1.46 14.85
CA VAL A 127 1.69 -0.68 14.44
C VAL A 127 2.96 -1.51 14.55
N TYR A 128 3.91 -1.23 13.66
CA TYR A 128 5.25 -1.81 13.73
C TYR A 128 6.32 -0.75 13.51
N PHE A 129 7.43 -0.86 14.24
CA PHE A 129 8.55 0.07 14.20
C PHE A 129 9.86 -0.64 13.87
N LYS A 130 10.80 0.09 13.29
CA LYS A 130 12.14 -0.41 13.01
C LYS A 130 12.89 -0.87 14.28
N SER A 131 12.54 -0.36 15.45
CA SER A 131 13.06 -0.83 16.74
C SER A 131 12.79 -2.31 17.00
N GLY A 132 11.79 -2.89 16.31
CA GLY A 132 11.30 -4.26 16.51
C GLY A 132 9.95 -4.33 17.21
N THR A 133 9.45 -3.22 17.72
CA THR A 133 8.16 -3.20 18.41
C THR A 133 6.99 -3.43 17.47
N LEU A 134 6.25 -4.51 17.68
CA LEU A 134 4.91 -4.74 17.14
C LEU A 134 3.90 -4.55 18.27
N ALA A 135 2.86 -3.76 18.05
CA ALA A 135 1.88 -3.46 19.09
C ALA A 135 0.46 -3.36 18.53
N ALA A 136 -0.51 -3.68 19.39
CA ALA A 136 -1.92 -3.37 19.23
C ALA A 136 -2.31 -2.30 20.24
N LEU A 137 -3.10 -1.33 19.74
CA LEU A 137 -3.71 -0.30 20.58
C LEU A 137 -5.23 -0.40 20.46
N GLU A 138 -5.91 -0.04 21.53
CA GLU A 138 -7.32 0.34 21.48
C GLU A 138 -7.47 1.63 20.66
N ARG A 139 -8.68 1.95 20.22
CA ARG A 139 -8.95 3.15 19.43
C ARG A 139 -8.69 4.47 20.17
N ASP A 140 -8.65 4.42 21.50
CA ASP A 140 -8.32 5.55 22.37
C ASP A 140 -6.81 5.74 22.60
N GLY A 141 -5.98 4.89 22.00
CA GLY A 141 -4.52 4.91 22.10
C GLY A 141 -3.96 4.09 23.28
N THR A 142 -4.78 3.42 24.07
CA THR A 142 -4.33 2.51 25.13
C THR A 142 -3.66 1.28 24.51
N ILE A 143 -2.48 0.91 25.00
CA ILE A 143 -1.78 -0.30 24.53
C ILE A 143 -2.53 -1.54 25.00
N ARG A 144 -3.06 -2.34 24.07
CA ARG A 144 -3.65 -3.65 24.34
C ARG A 144 -2.56 -4.68 24.62
N TRP A 145 -1.57 -4.76 23.76
CA TRP A 145 -0.35 -5.56 23.90
C TRP A 145 0.78 -4.99 23.07
N LYS A 146 2.01 -5.36 23.42
CA LYS A 146 3.20 -5.11 22.59
C LYS A 146 4.20 -6.24 22.74
N THR A 147 4.96 -6.51 21.69
CA THR A 147 6.05 -7.48 21.66
C THR A 147 7.24 -6.94 20.90
N ASP A 148 8.44 -7.31 21.27
CA ASP A 148 9.67 -6.96 20.56
C ASP A 148 10.10 -8.13 19.68
N LEU A 149 10.03 -7.93 18.35
CA LEU A 149 10.40 -8.95 17.38
C LEU A 149 11.92 -9.08 17.19
N VAL A 150 12.70 -8.08 17.60
CA VAL A 150 14.16 -8.16 17.61
C VAL A 150 14.62 -9.01 18.80
N GLU A 151 14.08 -8.78 19.99
CA GLU A 151 14.34 -9.63 21.16
C GLU A 151 13.92 -11.09 20.91
N ARG A 152 12.74 -11.29 20.29
CA ARG A 152 12.15 -12.61 20.07
C ARG A 152 12.82 -13.42 18.95
N TYR A 153 13.24 -12.76 17.86
CA TYR A 153 13.69 -13.42 16.62
C TYR A 153 15.04 -12.91 16.09
N GLY A 154 15.79 -12.14 16.89
CA GLY A 154 17.08 -11.58 16.50
C GLY A 154 16.97 -10.31 15.64
N GLU A 155 18.11 -9.69 15.39
CA GLU A 155 18.22 -8.44 14.65
C GLU A 155 17.75 -8.55 13.20
N ASP A 156 17.16 -7.47 12.71
CA ASP A 156 16.87 -7.28 11.28
C ASP A 156 18.16 -6.93 10.53
N LYS A 157 18.59 -7.82 9.64
CA LYS A 157 19.84 -7.71 8.86
C LYS A 157 19.63 -7.08 7.48
N ARG A 158 18.50 -6.39 7.24
CA ARG A 158 18.31 -5.65 5.99
C ARG A 158 19.35 -4.54 5.85
N PHE A 159 19.82 -4.38 4.63
CA PHE A 159 20.80 -3.34 4.31
C PHE A 159 20.19 -1.94 4.53
N TRP A 160 18.99 -1.71 4.02
CA TRP A 160 18.22 -0.48 4.20
C TRP A 160 17.21 -0.60 5.33
N ASP A 161 16.35 0.41 5.42
CA ASP A 161 15.37 0.54 6.49
C ASP A 161 14.13 -0.33 6.26
N HIS A 162 13.51 -0.73 7.35
CA HIS A 162 12.26 -1.48 7.32
C HIS A 162 11.15 -0.71 6.59
N GLY A 163 10.40 -1.37 5.70
CA GLY A 163 9.27 -0.79 4.96
C GLY A 163 7.99 -1.62 5.03
N THR A 164 8.10 -2.89 5.46
CA THR A 164 6.97 -3.82 5.53
C THR A 164 5.98 -3.39 6.61
N SER A 165 4.71 -3.24 6.27
CA SER A 165 3.63 -2.96 7.22
C SER A 165 2.98 -4.25 7.72
N PRO A 166 2.40 -4.28 8.93
CA PRO A 166 1.52 -5.36 9.35
C PRO A 166 0.26 -5.40 8.47
N VAL A 167 -0.30 -6.59 8.30
CA VAL A 167 -1.60 -6.79 7.63
C VAL A 167 -2.50 -7.65 8.50
N LEU A 168 -3.82 -7.57 8.29
CA LEU A 168 -4.81 -8.22 9.14
C LEU A 168 -5.59 -9.28 8.38
N THR A 169 -5.72 -10.46 8.97
CA THR A 169 -6.77 -11.44 8.67
C THR A 169 -7.95 -11.21 9.61
N GLU A 170 -8.98 -12.02 9.52
CA GLU A 170 -10.09 -11.97 10.49
C GLU A 170 -9.59 -12.06 11.94
N LYS A 171 -8.58 -12.89 12.24
CA LYS A 171 -8.14 -13.18 13.62
C LYS A 171 -6.70 -12.75 13.94
N HIS A 172 -5.86 -12.55 12.94
CA HIS A 172 -4.43 -12.43 13.15
C HIS A 172 -3.86 -11.12 12.61
N VAL A 173 -2.78 -10.67 13.24
CA VAL A 173 -1.81 -9.72 12.67
C VAL A 173 -0.72 -10.52 12.00
N ILE A 174 -0.49 -10.30 10.72
CA ILE A 174 0.54 -10.97 9.96
C ILE A 174 1.74 -10.02 9.79
N MET A 175 2.92 -10.54 10.08
CA MET A 175 4.20 -9.86 9.84
C MET A 175 5.12 -10.73 9.01
N ALA A 176 5.83 -10.10 8.06
CA ALA A 176 6.88 -10.73 7.27
C ALA A 176 8.22 -10.04 7.52
N ARG A 177 9.28 -10.81 7.73
CA ARG A 177 10.66 -10.32 7.78
C ARG A 177 11.52 -11.16 6.87
N MET A 178 12.01 -10.57 5.78
CA MET A 178 12.86 -11.21 4.81
C MET A 178 14.16 -10.41 4.65
N HIS A 179 15.29 -11.05 4.96
CA HIS A 179 16.60 -10.42 5.04
C HIS A 179 17.72 -11.46 4.89
N SER A 180 18.97 -11.02 4.92
CA SER A 180 20.14 -11.92 4.91
C SER A 180 20.26 -12.67 6.25
N GLY A 181 19.45 -13.69 6.43
CA GLY A 181 19.38 -14.48 7.66
C GLY A 181 18.09 -15.28 7.74
N ASP A 182 17.60 -15.51 8.95
CA ASP A 182 16.36 -16.24 9.18
C ASP A 182 15.14 -15.40 8.76
N SER A 183 14.75 -15.57 7.51
CA SER A 183 13.54 -14.96 6.94
C SER A 183 12.31 -15.74 7.36
N TRP A 184 11.25 -15.04 7.69
CA TRP A 184 10.03 -15.67 8.22
C TRP A 184 8.75 -14.87 7.90
N LEU A 185 7.63 -15.57 7.96
CA LEU A 185 6.28 -15.06 8.04
C LEU A 185 5.68 -15.55 9.36
N ALA A 186 4.96 -14.68 10.08
CA ALA A 186 4.36 -15.04 11.37
C ALA A 186 2.99 -14.39 11.54
N ALA A 187 2.11 -15.09 12.24
CA ALA A 187 0.81 -14.62 12.68
C ALA A 187 0.80 -14.46 14.21
N PHE A 188 0.20 -13.36 14.63
CA PHE A 188 -0.02 -13.04 16.03
C PHE A 188 -1.52 -12.89 16.26
N ASP A 189 -2.03 -13.43 17.34
CA ASP A 189 -3.42 -13.23 17.73
C ASP A 189 -3.69 -11.73 18.01
N LYS A 190 -4.74 -11.17 17.42
CA LYS A 190 -5.05 -9.73 17.54
C LYS A 190 -5.35 -9.28 18.95
N GLN A 191 -5.89 -10.16 19.78
CA GLN A 191 -6.33 -9.82 21.14
C GLN A 191 -5.20 -9.94 22.16
N SER A 192 -4.36 -10.97 22.02
CA SER A 192 -3.33 -11.29 23.00
C SER A 192 -1.90 -10.96 22.58
N GLY A 193 -1.63 -10.86 21.27
CA GLY A 193 -0.27 -10.72 20.71
C GLY A 193 0.55 -12.01 20.79
N GLU A 194 -0.07 -13.12 21.17
CA GLU A 194 0.59 -14.42 21.19
C GLU A 194 0.84 -14.93 19.77
N VAL A 195 1.96 -15.62 19.58
CA VAL A 195 2.31 -16.22 18.29
C VAL A 195 1.39 -17.40 18.02
N VAL A 196 0.60 -17.32 16.95
CA VAL A 196 -0.26 -18.43 16.50
C VAL A 196 0.54 -19.41 15.65
N TRP A 197 1.30 -18.88 14.69
CA TRP A 197 2.25 -19.67 13.89
C TRP A 197 3.41 -18.79 13.40
N LYS A 198 4.52 -19.45 13.11
CA LYS A 198 5.67 -18.83 12.44
C LYS A 198 6.29 -19.86 11.50
N VAL A 199 6.47 -19.48 10.25
CA VAL A 199 7.07 -20.34 9.22
C VAL A 199 8.32 -19.69 8.63
N ALA A 200 9.33 -20.52 8.31
CA ALA A 200 10.52 -20.05 7.61
C ALA A 200 10.19 -19.75 6.15
N ARG A 201 10.81 -18.68 5.62
CA ARG A 201 10.68 -18.27 4.21
C ARG A 201 12.04 -17.89 3.63
N ASN A 202 12.96 -18.85 3.66
CA ASN A 202 14.31 -18.70 3.12
C ASN A 202 14.37 -19.27 1.71
N PHE A 203 14.92 -18.48 0.78
CA PHE A 203 15.23 -18.91 -0.58
C PHE A 203 16.69 -18.57 -0.89
N SER A 204 17.35 -19.44 -1.65
CA SER A 204 18.70 -19.15 -2.17
C SER A 204 18.59 -18.14 -3.30
N THR A 205 19.18 -16.99 -3.14
CA THR A 205 19.13 -15.89 -4.12
C THR A 205 20.50 -15.27 -4.33
N PRO A 206 20.75 -14.57 -5.46
CA PRO A 206 21.90 -13.70 -5.62
C PRO A 206 21.98 -12.61 -4.55
N LEU A 207 23.14 -11.95 -4.46
CA LEU A 207 23.42 -10.91 -3.47
C LEU A 207 22.29 -9.86 -3.38
N GLU A 208 21.84 -9.56 -2.16
CA GLU A 208 20.81 -8.60 -1.78
C GLU A 208 19.37 -8.96 -2.22
N ASN A 209 19.18 -10.02 -3.01
CA ASN A 209 17.86 -10.39 -3.51
C ASN A 209 17.01 -11.16 -2.48
N ASP A 210 17.59 -11.57 -1.38
CA ASP A 210 16.93 -12.10 -0.18
C ASP A 210 16.23 -11.00 0.63
N GLN A 211 16.59 -9.74 0.41
CA GLN A 211 16.03 -8.61 1.13
C GLN A 211 14.69 -8.16 0.55
N CYS A 212 13.73 -7.95 1.43
CA CYS A 212 12.39 -7.58 1.04
C CYS A 212 11.84 -6.47 1.92
N TYR A 213 11.18 -5.52 1.28
CA TYR A 213 10.56 -4.34 1.88
C TYR A 213 9.06 -4.29 1.60
N THR A 214 8.53 -5.30 0.90
CA THR A 214 7.12 -5.37 0.51
C THR A 214 6.22 -5.70 1.70
N THR A 215 4.99 -5.27 1.63
CA THR A 215 3.93 -5.65 2.56
C THR A 215 3.21 -6.88 2.01
N PRO A 216 2.92 -7.91 2.82
CA PRO A 216 2.08 -9.04 2.41
C PRO A 216 0.68 -8.57 2.00
N LEU A 217 -0.02 -9.36 1.20
CA LEU A 217 -1.42 -9.11 0.83
C LEU A 217 -2.31 -10.23 1.38
N ILE A 218 -3.47 -9.88 1.88
CA ILE A 218 -4.48 -10.86 2.25
C ILE A 218 -5.39 -11.09 1.05
N ILE A 219 -5.50 -12.34 0.65
CA ILE A 219 -6.30 -12.77 -0.50
C ILE A 219 -7.26 -13.89 -0.11
N GLN A 220 -8.23 -14.16 -0.98
CA GLN A 220 -9.03 -15.37 -0.90
C GLN A 220 -8.45 -16.41 -1.86
N HIS A 221 -8.14 -17.59 -1.37
CA HIS A 221 -7.67 -18.72 -2.18
C HIS A 221 -8.36 -20.01 -1.74
N ASP A 222 -8.98 -20.72 -2.69
CA ASP A 222 -9.78 -21.90 -2.40
C ASP A 222 -10.85 -21.72 -1.30
N GLY A 223 -11.46 -20.52 -1.24
CA GLY A 223 -12.50 -20.17 -0.25
C GLY A 223 -11.99 -19.93 1.18
N ARG A 224 -10.69 -19.70 1.35
CA ARG A 224 -10.05 -19.41 2.64
C ARG A 224 -9.20 -18.14 2.55
N GLU A 225 -9.06 -17.46 3.69
CA GLU A 225 -8.06 -16.39 3.79
C GLU A 225 -6.64 -16.97 3.59
N ALA A 226 -5.88 -16.29 2.78
CA ALA A 226 -4.49 -16.65 2.47
C ALA A 226 -3.60 -15.41 2.43
N VAL A 227 -2.31 -15.60 2.67
CA VAL A 227 -1.31 -14.54 2.71
C VAL A 227 -0.41 -14.69 1.49
N LEU A 228 -0.50 -13.74 0.55
CA LEU A 228 0.40 -13.63 -0.58
C LEU A 228 1.62 -12.83 -0.16
N VAL A 229 2.81 -13.39 -0.39
CA VAL A 229 4.10 -12.77 -0.06
C VAL A 229 5.00 -12.75 -1.28
N TRP A 230 5.43 -11.55 -1.69
CA TRP A 230 6.47 -11.35 -2.69
C TRP A 230 7.80 -11.00 -2.02
N GLY A 231 8.86 -11.64 -2.39
CA GLY A 231 10.22 -11.37 -1.92
C GLY A 231 11.14 -12.55 -2.14
N ALA A 232 12.45 -12.32 -2.07
CA ALA A 232 13.47 -13.31 -2.36
C ALA A 232 13.23 -14.03 -3.70
N GLN A 233 12.79 -13.27 -4.72
CA GLN A 233 12.51 -13.74 -6.08
C GLN A 233 11.45 -14.85 -6.19
N HIS A 234 10.57 -14.93 -5.19
CA HIS A 234 9.45 -15.87 -5.16
C HIS A 234 8.16 -15.16 -4.72
N VAL A 235 7.06 -15.57 -5.33
CA VAL A 235 5.73 -15.36 -4.78
C VAL A 235 5.32 -16.65 -4.08
N THR A 236 4.85 -16.52 -2.84
CA THR A 236 4.28 -17.64 -2.10
C THR A 236 2.91 -17.26 -1.58
N VAL A 237 1.99 -18.20 -1.58
CA VAL A 237 0.70 -18.06 -0.92
C VAL A 237 0.62 -19.06 0.22
N HIS A 238 0.28 -18.56 1.39
CA HIS A 238 0.22 -19.33 2.63
C HIS A 238 -1.21 -19.34 3.16
N ASP A 239 -1.64 -20.46 3.72
CA ASP A 239 -2.90 -20.52 4.49
C ASP A 239 -2.79 -19.59 5.70
N ALA A 240 -3.74 -18.68 5.86
CA ALA A 240 -3.71 -17.70 6.95
C ALA A 240 -3.92 -18.34 8.34
N ALA A 241 -4.49 -19.56 8.38
CA ALA A 241 -4.78 -20.24 9.63
C ALA A 241 -3.54 -20.88 10.30
N ASP A 242 -2.58 -21.38 9.48
CA ASP A 242 -1.43 -22.15 10.00
C ASP A 242 -0.08 -21.82 9.35
N GLY A 243 -0.07 -20.93 8.34
CA GLY A 243 1.11 -20.49 7.62
C GLY A 243 1.65 -21.52 6.59
N SER A 244 0.98 -22.64 6.39
CA SER A 244 1.40 -23.65 5.41
C SER A 244 1.38 -23.11 3.98
N VAL A 245 2.38 -23.48 3.17
CA VAL A 245 2.46 -23.03 1.78
C VAL A 245 1.40 -23.75 0.95
N MET A 246 0.50 -22.97 0.34
CA MET A 246 -0.52 -23.47 -0.59
C MET A 246 0.05 -23.61 -2.01
N TRP A 247 0.80 -22.61 -2.45
CA TRP A 247 1.58 -22.64 -3.70
C TRP A 247 2.77 -21.67 -3.68
N SER A 248 3.71 -21.89 -4.58
CA SER A 248 4.87 -21.03 -4.81
C SER A 248 5.12 -20.85 -6.30
N CYS A 249 5.62 -19.66 -6.67
CA CYS A 249 6.04 -19.31 -8.03
C CYS A 249 7.43 -18.68 -7.96
N GLY A 250 8.39 -19.24 -8.68
CA GLY A 250 9.76 -18.76 -8.79
C GLY A 250 10.09 -18.21 -10.18
N ASN A 251 11.37 -18.32 -10.58
CA ASN A 251 11.88 -17.95 -11.91
C ASN A 251 11.64 -16.47 -12.32
N PHE A 252 11.75 -15.57 -11.35
CA PHE A 252 11.68 -14.11 -11.62
C PHE A 252 13.01 -13.52 -12.10
N ASN A 253 14.12 -14.23 -11.91
CA ASN A 253 15.47 -13.77 -12.24
C ASN A 253 16.34 -14.90 -12.79
N PRO A 254 16.02 -15.42 -13.99
CA PRO A 254 16.74 -16.56 -14.57
C PRO A 254 18.24 -16.27 -14.84
N ASP A 255 18.58 -15.00 -15.06
CA ASP A 255 19.95 -14.55 -15.34
C ASP A 255 20.79 -14.34 -14.07
N SER A 256 20.22 -14.61 -12.89
CA SER A 256 20.89 -14.44 -11.59
C SER A 256 21.47 -13.03 -11.36
N ASN A 257 20.77 -11.98 -11.82
CA ASN A 257 21.15 -10.59 -11.59
C ASN A 257 21.20 -10.31 -10.08
N GLN A 258 22.17 -9.51 -9.65
CA GLN A 258 22.35 -9.13 -8.24
C GLN A 258 21.70 -7.78 -7.93
N MET A 259 21.45 -7.53 -6.64
CA MET A 259 20.95 -6.25 -6.12
C MET A 259 19.56 -5.88 -6.65
N TRP A 260 18.68 -6.86 -6.73
CA TRP A 260 17.26 -6.73 -7.03
C TRP A 260 16.39 -7.07 -5.80
N PRO A 261 16.53 -6.32 -4.70
CA PRO A 261 15.63 -6.52 -3.55
C PRO A 261 14.18 -6.26 -3.96
N ALA A 262 13.25 -6.94 -3.32
CA ALA A 262 11.83 -6.72 -3.53
C ALA A 262 11.37 -5.49 -2.73
N ILE A 263 10.95 -4.41 -3.39
CA ILE A 263 10.52 -3.15 -2.74
C ILE A 263 9.06 -2.85 -3.06
N ALA A 264 8.70 -2.77 -4.34
CA ALA A 264 7.31 -2.58 -4.74
C ALA A 264 6.47 -3.81 -4.36
N THR A 265 5.37 -3.60 -3.65
CA THR A 265 4.39 -4.63 -3.32
C THR A 265 3.61 -5.02 -4.60
N PRO A 266 3.23 -6.28 -4.80
CA PRO A 266 2.33 -6.66 -5.88
C PRO A 266 1.00 -5.92 -5.80
N VAL A 267 0.37 -5.68 -6.94
CA VAL A 267 -1.00 -5.19 -7.01
C VAL A 267 -1.86 -6.20 -7.75
N ILE A 268 -3.10 -6.39 -7.31
CA ILE A 268 -3.98 -7.43 -7.82
C ILE A 268 -5.14 -6.79 -8.58
N VAL A 269 -5.42 -7.31 -9.77
CA VAL A 269 -6.63 -7.02 -10.55
C VAL A 269 -7.23 -8.36 -10.97
N ASP A 270 -8.47 -8.60 -10.58
CA ASP A 270 -9.16 -9.86 -10.76
C ASP A 270 -8.33 -11.05 -10.20
N ASP A 271 -7.87 -11.95 -11.04
CA ASP A 271 -7.07 -13.12 -10.69
C ASP A 271 -5.56 -12.97 -11.03
N VAL A 272 -5.13 -11.75 -11.35
CA VAL A 272 -3.73 -11.47 -11.74
C VAL A 272 -3.03 -10.59 -10.72
N ALA A 273 -1.93 -11.09 -10.14
CA ALA A 273 -0.96 -10.27 -9.43
C ALA A 273 0.06 -9.69 -10.40
N VAL A 274 0.21 -8.38 -10.40
CA VAL A 274 1.23 -7.66 -11.19
C VAL A 274 2.39 -7.26 -10.26
N ILE A 275 3.59 -7.70 -10.60
CA ILE A 275 4.79 -7.61 -9.77
C ILE A 275 5.82 -6.76 -10.47
N CYS A 276 6.17 -5.62 -9.85
CA CYS A 276 7.25 -4.73 -10.28
C CYS A 276 8.53 -5.07 -9.52
N PHE A 277 9.65 -5.14 -10.22
CA PHE A 277 10.96 -5.36 -9.61
C PHE A 277 12.10 -5.03 -10.59
N GLY A 278 13.34 -5.43 -10.24
CA GLY A 278 14.53 -5.10 -11.03
C GLY A 278 15.04 -3.68 -10.74
N ARG A 279 15.95 -3.18 -11.57
CA ARG A 279 16.68 -1.92 -11.34
C ARG A 279 16.59 -1.01 -12.56
N ASN A 280 15.73 0.02 -12.49
CA ASN A 280 15.62 1.03 -13.56
C ASN A 280 16.93 1.78 -13.80
N ASP A 281 17.67 2.11 -12.74
CA ASP A 281 18.96 2.79 -12.80
C ASP A 281 20.06 1.95 -13.47
N ARG A 282 19.87 0.63 -13.56
CA ARG A 282 20.74 -0.31 -14.26
C ARG A 282 20.18 -0.76 -15.62
N ARG A 283 19.06 -0.18 -16.07
CA ARG A 283 18.33 -0.58 -17.27
C ARG A 283 17.87 -2.04 -17.25
N GLN A 284 17.45 -2.48 -16.08
CA GLN A 284 16.96 -3.83 -15.81
C GLN A 284 15.58 -3.81 -15.12
N PRO A 285 14.61 -3.01 -15.60
CA PRO A 285 13.26 -3.04 -15.05
C PRO A 285 12.57 -4.36 -15.37
N ARG A 286 11.65 -4.78 -14.53
CA ARG A 286 10.85 -5.99 -14.72
C ARG A 286 9.41 -5.75 -14.28
N LEU A 287 8.48 -6.31 -15.05
CA LEU A 287 7.06 -6.35 -14.72
C LEU A 287 6.50 -7.70 -15.15
N HIS A 288 6.00 -8.47 -14.19
CA HIS A 288 5.44 -9.80 -14.45
C HIS A 288 3.98 -9.87 -14.03
N GLY A 289 3.14 -10.54 -14.81
CA GLY A 289 1.78 -10.94 -14.45
C GLY A 289 1.75 -12.41 -14.04
N ILE A 290 1.21 -12.67 -12.85
CA ILE A 290 1.10 -14.01 -12.25
C ILE A 290 -0.35 -14.29 -11.97
N ARG A 291 -0.87 -15.44 -12.46
CA ARG A 291 -2.20 -15.91 -12.11
C ARG A 291 -2.23 -16.42 -10.68
N LEU A 292 -3.31 -16.15 -9.96
CA LEU A 292 -3.41 -16.41 -8.51
C LEU A 292 -4.00 -17.80 -8.17
N ASP A 293 -4.39 -18.60 -9.16
CA ASP A 293 -4.88 -19.96 -8.97
C ASP A 293 -3.72 -20.96 -8.83
N GLY A 294 -4.05 -22.20 -8.50
CA GLY A 294 -3.10 -23.31 -8.51
C GLY A 294 -2.72 -23.83 -7.13
N ARG A 295 -1.87 -24.85 -7.10
CA ARG A 295 -1.38 -25.54 -5.90
C ARG A 295 0.05 -26.05 -6.09
N GLY A 296 0.84 -26.09 -5.03
CA GLY A 296 2.22 -26.55 -5.08
C GLY A 296 3.14 -25.58 -5.85
N ASP A 297 4.05 -26.10 -6.67
CA ASP A 297 4.92 -25.27 -7.50
C ASP A 297 4.21 -24.93 -8.83
N VAL A 298 3.90 -23.64 -9.00
CA VAL A 298 3.20 -23.09 -10.18
C VAL A 298 4.13 -22.26 -11.09
N THR A 299 5.44 -22.40 -10.92
CA THR A 299 6.45 -21.59 -11.63
C THR A 299 6.27 -21.62 -13.15
N ASP A 300 6.03 -22.80 -13.73
CA ASP A 300 5.90 -22.95 -15.18
C ASP A 300 4.50 -22.67 -15.72
N SER A 301 3.47 -22.63 -14.86
CA SER A 301 2.06 -22.48 -15.28
C SER A 301 1.48 -21.09 -15.08
N ASN A 302 1.95 -20.34 -14.08
CA ASN A 302 1.27 -19.13 -13.64
C ASN A 302 1.90 -17.81 -14.09
N HIS A 303 3.11 -17.83 -14.66
CA HIS A 303 3.61 -16.65 -15.37
C HIS A 303 2.82 -16.47 -16.67
N ILE A 304 1.85 -15.56 -16.68
CA ILE A 304 1.01 -15.33 -17.86
C ILE A 304 1.66 -14.38 -18.88
N TRP A 305 2.47 -13.44 -18.40
CA TRP A 305 3.31 -12.57 -19.23
C TRP A 305 4.49 -12.00 -18.45
N ARG A 306 5.52 -11.57 -19.18
CA ARG A 306 6.74 -10.94 -18.66
C ARG A 306 7.11 -9.75 -19.51
N ARG A 307 7.57 -8.66 -18.89
CA ARG A 307 8.08 -7.45 -19.51
C ARG A 307 9.45 -7.11 -18.92
N ASP A 308 10.45 -6.89 -19.79
CA ASP A 308 11.83 -6.57 -19.41
C ASP A 308 12.20 -5.12 -19.73
N ASP A 309 11.24 -4.34 -20.21
CA ASP A 309 11.39 -2.96 -20.67
C ASP A 309 10.77 -1.94 -19.72
N ILE A 310 9.85 -2.35 -18.85
CA ILE A 310 9.18 -1.50 -17.87
C ILE A 310 9.16 -2.13 -16.47
N GLY A 311 9.03 -1.28 -15.46
CA GLY A 311 8.92 -1.66 -14.05
C GLY A 311 9.21 -0.47 -13.17
N ALA A 312 8.76 -0.47 -11.94
CA ALA A 312 9.11 0.47 -10.90
C ALA A 312 9.98 -0.23 -9.85
N PHE A 313 10.98 0.45 -9.30
CA PHE A 313 11.84 -0.13 -8.27
C PHE A 313 11.26 0.09 -6.88
N VAL A 314 10.84 1.32 -6.57
CA VAL A 314 10.32 1.68 -5.24
C VAL A 314 8.80 1.87 -5.23
N PRO A 315 8.18 2.70 -6.08
CA PRO A 315 6.74 2.92 -6.00
C PRO A 315 5.95 1.64 -6.31
N THR A 316 5.02 1.31 -5.44
CA THR A 316 4.02 0.27 -5.70
C THR A 316 2.97 0.82 -6.65
N PRO A 317 2.60 0.11 -7.73
CA PRO A 317 1.56 0.56 -8.64
C PRO A 317 0.19 0.75 -8.00
N ALA A 318 -0.72 1.45 -8.65
CA ALA A 318 -2.13 1.51 -8.30
C ALA A 318 -2.97 0.68 -9.30
N ALA A 319 -4.03 0.05 -8.82
CA ALA A 319 -5.04 -0.61 -9.66
C ALA A 319 -6.35 0.18 -9.63
N TYR A 320 -6.86 0.54 -10.81
CA TYR A 320 -8.13 1.28 -10.91
C TYR A 320 -8.81 0.99 -12.25
N GLY A 321 -10.13 0.78 -12.25
CA GLY A 321 -10.91 0.58 -13.47
C GLY A 321 -10.41 -0.61 -14.32
N GLY A 322 -9.92 -1.69 -13.70
CA GLY A 322 -9.36 -2.85 -14.40
C GLY A 322 -7.99 -2.60 -15.05
N ARG A 323 -7.30 -1.54 -14.68
CA ARG A 323 -5.97 -1.16 -15.18
C ARG A 323 -4.95 -1.07 -14.04
N ILE A 324 -3.68 -1.17 -14.40
CA ILE A 324 -2.52 -0.92 -13.52
C ILE A 324 -1.85 0.37 -13.94
N TYR A 325 -1.63 1.26 -12.97
CA TYR A 325 -0.94 2.54 -13.18
C TYR A 325 0.41 2.51 -12.46
N LEU A 326 1.48 2.53 -13.23
CA LEU A 326 2.85 2.65 -12.74
C LEU A 326 3.29 4.11 -12.81
N VAL A 327 3.87 4.59 -11.72
CA VAL A 327 4.75 5.76 -11.74
C VAL A 327 6.16 5.26 -11.45
N ARG A 328 7.05 5.34 -12.43
CA ARG A 328 8.41 4.84 -12.28
C ARG A 328 9.26 5.84 -11.50
N ASP A 329 10.41 5.40 -11.02
CA ASP A 329 11.27 6.17 -10.12
C ASP A 329 11.69 7.56 -10.65
N ARG A 330 11.60 7.79 -11.95
CA ARG A 330 11.95 9.08 -12.60
C ARG A 330 10.77 9.82 -13.23
N GLY A 331 9.55 9.31 -12.99
CA GLY A 331 8.31 9.98 -13.35
C GLY A 331 7.71 9.55 -14.68
N GLU A 332 8.21 8.49 -15.31
CA GLU A 332 7.50 7.85 -16.41
C GLU A 332 6.20 7.22 -15.86
N VAL A 333 5.11 7.40 -16.59
CA VAL A 333 3.78 6.90 -16.23
C VAL A 333 3.33 5.88 -17.26
N GLU A 334 2.99 4.68 -16.80
CA GLU A 334 2.52 3.60 -17.66
C GLU A 334 1.15 3.11 -17.20
N CYS A 335 0.22 2.98 -18.14
CA CYS A 335 -1.04 2.27 -17.93
C CYS A 335 -0.95 0.90 -18.59
N ILE A 336 -1.18 -0.16 -17.84
CA ILE A 336 -1.00 -1.54 -18.26
C ILE A 336 -2.32 -2.30 -18.17
N ASP A 337 -2.61 -3.09 -19.19
CA ASP A 337 -3.64 -4.11 -19.16
C ASP A 337 -3.12 -5.33 -18.36
N PRO A 338 -3.70 -5.66 -17.20
CA PRO A 338 -3.16 -6.71 -16.33
C PRO A 338 -3.28 -8.12 -16.93
N ALA A 339 -4.27 -8.37 -17.78
CA ALA A 339 -4.47 -9.69 -18.37
C ALA A 339 -3.42 -10.03 -19.44
N THR A 340 -2.88 -9.01 -20.12
CA THR A 340 -1.97 -9.19 -21.27
C THR A 340 -0.59 -8.60 -21.08
N GLY A 341 -0.38 -7.74 -20.07
CA GLY A 341 0.85 -6.99 -19.85
C GLY A 341 1.10 -5.89 -20.91
N LYS A 342 0.14 -5.62 -21.79
CA LYS A 342 0.28 -4.59 -22.82
C LYS A 342 0.13 -3.19 -22.25
N THR A 343 0.97 -2.27 -22.74
CA THR A 343 0.83 -0.85 -22.44
C THR A 343 -0.40 -0.29 -23.16
N VAL A 344 -1.30 0.35 -22.40
CA VAL A 344 -2.48 1.06 -22.89
C VAL A 344 -2.09 2.48 -23.29
N PHE A 345 -1.38 3.17 -22.40
CA PHE A 345 -0.69 4.44 -22.70
C PHE A 345 0.64 4.54 -21.93
N SER A 346 1.52 5.37 -22.44
CA SER A 346 2.78 5.76 -21.80
C SER A 346 2.94 7.26 -21.88
N ASP A 347 3.30 7.90 -20.78
CA ASP A 347 3.53 9.33 -20.67
C ASP A 347 4.59 9.61 -19.58
N ALA A 348 4.83 10.85 -19.20
CA ALA A 348 5.77 11.19 -18.14
C ALA A 348 5.43 12.53 -17.49
N PHE A 349 5.71 12.63 -16.19
CA PHE A 349 5.79 13.90 -15.50
C PHE A 349 7.03 14.70 -15.91
N PRO A 350 7.06 16.02 -15.72
CA PRO A 350 8.22 16.86 -15.99
C PRO A 350 9.49 16.32 -15.32
N LYS A 351 10.56 16.23 -16.10
CA LYS A 351 11.84 15.64 -15.64
C LYS A 351 12.46 16.45 -14.50
N ASN A 352 12.89 15.73 -13.46
CA ASN A 352 13.60 16.29 -12.31
C ASN A 352 14.68 15.30 -11.82
N ARG A 353 15.61 15.79 -10.96
CA ARG A 353 16.60 14.94 -10.30
C ARG A 353 16.02 14.19 -9.11
N ALA A 354 14.99 14.77 -8.47
CA ALA A 354 14.25 14.13 -7.38
C ALA A 354 13.48 12.89 -7.89
N ALA A 355 13.37 11.88 -7.07
CA ALA A 355 12.77 10.61 -7.43
C ALA A 355 11.37 10.43 -6.80
N PHE A 356 10.61 9.51 -7.36
CA PHE A 356 9.35 9.07 -6.78
C PHE A 356 9.62 7.89 -5.84
N TYR A 357 9.29 8.06 -4.56
CA TYR A 357 9.31 7.01 -3.53
C TYR A 357 7.91 6.68 -3.04
N ALA A 358 7.07 7.70 -2.91
CA ALA A 358 5.65 7.50 -2.60
C ALA A 358 4.96 6.68 -3.69
N SER A 359 4.11 5.76 -3.29
CA SER A 359 3.28 5.02 -4.23
C SER A 359 2.13 5.88 -4.73
N PRO A 360 1.85 5.89 -6.06
CA PRO A 360 0.73 6.64 -6.61
C PRO A 360 -0.61 6.09 -6.12
N VAL A 361 -1.62 6.95 -6.16
CA VAL A 361 -3.01 6.59 -5.82
C VAL A 361 -3.93 7.13 -6.91
N VAL A 362 -4.94 6.35 -7.29
CA VAL A 362 -5.99 6.79 -8.23
C VAL A 362 -7.31 6.95 -7.51
N ALA A 363 -7.90 8.13 -7.57
CA ALA A 363 -9.16 8.44 -6.91
C ALA A 363 -10.14 9.08 -7.89
N GLY A 364 -11.26 8.40 -8.19
CA GLY A 364 -12.26 8.89 -9.13
C GLY A 364 -11.70 9.20 -10.52
N GLY A 365 -10.71 8.41 -11.00
CA GLY A 365 -10.06 8.63 -12.30
C GLY A 365 -8.94 9.69 -12.29
N THR A 366 -8.59 10.21 -11.13
CA THR A 366 -7.49 11.17 -10.95
C THR A 366 -6.31 10.49 -10.25
N LEU A 367 -5.14 10.53 -10.89
CA LEU A 367 -3.88 10.02 -10.36
C LEU A 367 -3.18 11.09 -9.52
N TYR A 368 -2.75 10.73 -8.32
CA TYR A 368 -1.94 11.54 -7.41
C TYR A 368 -0.60 10.87 -7.21
N ALA A 369 0.48 11.55 -7.56
CA ALA A 369 1.85 11.03 -7.54
C ALA A 369 2.80 12.01 -6.84
N PRO A 370 3.09 11.82 -5.54
CA PRO A 370 4.07 12.63 -4.84
C PRO A 370 5.49 12.27 -5.25
N ARG A 371 6.32 13.30 -5.48
CA ARG A 371 7.76 13.19 -5.64
C ARG A 371 8.46 13.55 -4.31
N GLU A 372 9.64 12.98 -4.05
CA GLU A 372 10.34 13.12 -2.77
C GLU A 372 10.62 14.56 -2.33
N ASP A 373 10.65 15.52 -3.25
CA ASP A 373 10.89 16.94 -2.96
C ASP A 373 9.62 17.70 -2.54
N GLY A 374 8.46 17.02 -2.44
CA GLY A 374 7.21 17.61 -1.99
C GLY A 374 6.26 18.02 -3.12
N VAL A 375 6.68 17.91 -4.36
CA VAL A 375 5.78 18.18 -5.50
C VAL A 375 4.84 16.99 -5.69
N VAL A 376 3.53 17.24 -5.65
CA VAL A 376 2.48 16.26 -5.92
C VAL A 376 1.89 16.54 -7.31
N PHE A 377 2.11 15.61 -8.22
CA PHE A 377 1.53 15.66 -9.57
C PHE A 377 0.11 15.10 -9.53
N VAL A 378 -0.79 15.80 -10.22
CA VAL A 378 -2.18 15.41 -10.37
C VAL A 378 -2.50 15.26 -11.85
N ALA A 379 -2.99 14.09 -12.26
CA ALA A 379 -3.28 13.81 -13.66
C ALA A 379 -4.65 13.11 -13.81
N ASP A 380 -5.41 13.46 -14.86
CA ASP A 380 -6.57 12.70 -15.31
C ASP A 380 -6.07 11.44 -16.05
N VAL A 381 -6.48 10.29 -15.55
CA VAL A 381 -6.18 8.98 -16.14
C VAL A 381 -7.45 8.21 -16.53
N ALA A 382 -8.59 8.87 -16.49
CA ALA A 382 -9.85 8.29 -16.92
C ALA A 382 -9.85 8.02 -18.44
N ASN A 383 -10.59 6.97 -18.86
CA ASN A 383 -10.77 6.61 -20.26
C ASN A 383 -9.45 6.28 -20.99
N ASP A 384 -8.55 5.56 -20.32
CA ASP A 384 -7.29 5.05 -20.90
C ASP A 384 -6.41 6.16 -21.54
N ARG A 385 -6.35 7.34 -20.92
CA ARG A 385 -5.53 8.48 -21.37
C ARG A 385 -4.79 9.11 -20.18
N PHE A 386 -3.77 9.89 -20.47
CA PHE A 386 -3.05 10.70 -19.51
C PHE A 386 -3.21 12.19 -19.85
N LYS A 387 -3.52 13.00 -18.83
CA LYS A 387 -3.48 14.45 -18.93
C LYS A 387 -3.01 15.03 -17.61
N LEU A 388 -1.83 15.63 -17.59
CA LEU A 388 -1.36 16.41 -16.44
C LEU A 388 -2.32 17.57 -16.16
N LEU A 389 -2.84 17.65 -14.94
CA LEU A 389 -3.78 18.67 -14.49
C LEU A 389 -3.11 19.75 -13.64
N ALA A 390 -2.22 19.33 -12.71
CA ALA A 390 -1.55 20.24 -11.79
C ALA A 390 -0.22 19.67 -11.27
N GLU A 391 0.65 20.59 -10.86
CA GLU A 391 1.88 20.37 -10.09
C GLU A 391 1.76 21.19 -8.80
N ASN A 392 1.65 20.52 -7.65
CA ASN A 392 1.41 21.17 -6.37
C ASN A 392 2.61 20.98 -5.45
N ASP A 393 3.26 22.06 -5.03
CA ASP A 393 4.39 22.02 -4.11
C ASP A 393 3.91 22.19 -2.66
N LEU A 394 4.10 21.17 -1.83
CA LEU A 394 3.77 21.22 -0.40
C LEU A 394 4.88 21.87 0.44
N GLY A 395 6.04 22.19 -0.15
CA GLY A 395 7.15 22.88 0.50
C GLY A 395 7.95 22.01 1.47
N GLU A 396 7.74 20.70 1.49
CA GLU A 396 8.47 19.75 2.34
C GLU A 396 8.49 18.35 1.73
N GLN A 397 9.44 17.50 2.16
CA GLN A 397 9.58 16.14 1.67
C GLN A 397 8.31 15.30 1.87
N VAL A 398 7.91 14.53 0.84
CA VAL A 398 6.80 13.58 0.88
C VAL A 398 7.28 12.20 0.47
N ILE A 399 7.13 11.22 1.37
CA ILE A 399 7.47 9.81 1.14
C ILE A 399 6.25 8.90 1.32
N GLY A 400 5.33 9.26 2.20
CA GLY A 400 4.06 8.55 2.38
C GLY A 400 3.13 8.69 1.17
N SER A 401 2.32 7.68 0.90
CA SER A 401 1.33 7.71 -0.18
C SER A 401 0.14 8.61 0.17
N PRO A 402 -0.53 9.24 -0.82
CA PRO A 402 -1.77 9.96 -0.59
C PRO A 402 -2.90 9.05 -0.11
N VAL A 403 -3.85 9.59 0.64
CA VAL A 403 -5.00 8.85 1.17
C VAL A 403 -6.30 9.60 0.84
N PRO A 404 -7.03 9.17 -0.20
CA PRO A 404 -8.31 9.76 -0.58
C PRO A 404 -9.46 9.11 0.19
N VAL A 405 -10.14 9.89 1.03
CA VAL A 405 -11.26 9.43 1.88
C VAL A 405 -12.29 10.54 2.03
N ALA A 406 -13.56 10.23 1.87
CA ALA A 406 -14.68 11.14 2.13
C ALA A 406 -14.51 12.52 1.47
N ASN A 407 -14.10 12.56 0.19
CA ASN A 407 -13.78 13.76 -0.58
C ASN A 407 -12.63 14.62 0.02
N ARG A 408 -11.81 14.03 0.88
CA ARG A 408 -10.60 14.64 1.42
C ARG A 408 -9.37 13.85 0.96
N LEU A 409 -8.27 14.54 0.74
CA LEU A 409 -6.99 13.95 0.44
C LEU A 409 -6.04 14.23 1.59
N PHE A 410 -5.63 13.18 2.30
CA PHE A 410 -4.61 13.29 3.33
C PHE A 410 -3.25 13.01 2.73
N ILE A 411 -2.29 13.90 2.99
CA ILE A 411 -0.90 13.73 2.58
C ILE A 411 -0.01 13.98 3.77
N ARG A 412 0.89 13.02 4.06
CA ARG A 412 1.89 13.18 5.07
C ARG A 412 3.18 13.71 4.46
N GLY A 413 3.59 14.90 4.87
CA GLY A 413 4.92 15.43 4.67
C GLY A 413 5.89 15.03 5.80
N GLU A 414 7.12 15.54 5.73
CA GLU A 414 8.13 15.33 6.77
C GLU A 414 7.73 15.96 8.11
N LYS A 415 7.10 17.14 8.05
CA LYS A 415 6.78 17.99 9.22
C LYS A 415 5.31 18.11 9.51
N HIS A 416 4.45 17.81 8.54
CA HIS A 416 3.02 18.05 8.68
C HIS A 416 2.18 16.92 8.09
N LEU A 417 1.00 16.75 8.67
CA LEU A 417 -0.12 16.05 8.05
C LEU A 417 -1.04 17.10 7.41
N PHE A 418 -1.22 17.01 6.09
CA PHE A 418 -2.12 17.88 5.33
C PHE A 418 -3.45 17.19 5.12
N CYS A 419 -4.55 17.92 5.31
CA CYS A 419 -5.88 17.52 4.86
C CYS A 419 -6.34 18.53 3.81
N LEU A 420 -6.52 18.04 2.61
CA LEU A 420 -6.94 18.81 1.44
C LEU A 420 -8.36 18.39 1.04
N GLY A 421 -9.15 19.33 0.59
CA GLY A 421 -10.55 19.10 0.20
C GLY A 421 -11.21 20.35 -0.28
N GLN A 422 -12.48 20.25 -0.67
CA GLN A 422 -13.28 21.43 -0.93
C GLN A 422 -13.93 21.87 0.40
N THR A 423 -13.83 23.14 0.72
CA THR A 423 -14.65 23.70 1.81
C THR A 423 -16.12 23.52 1.42
N PRO A 424 -16.97 22.93 2.29
CA PRO A 424 -18.39 22.88 2.01
C PRO A 424 -18.85 24.31 1.69
N SER A 425 -19.43 24.50 0.50
CA SER A 425 -20.11 25.76 0.18
C SER A 425 -21.18 25.95 1.27
N GLY A 426 -20.98 26.95 2.12
CA GLY A 426 -21.97 27.30 3.15
C GLY A 426 -23.30 27.58 2.46
N ASP A 427 -24.32 26.81 2.83
CA ASP A 427 -25.71 27.07 2.50
C ASP A 427 -26.18 28.38 3.15
#